data_5d7031af4c30bb556d1fa7104291a324
#
_entry.id   5d7031af4c30bb556d1fa7104291a324
#
_cell.length_a   1.000
_cell.length_b   1.000
_cell.length_c   1.000
_cell.angle_alpha   90.00
_cell.angle_beta   90.00
_cell.angle_gamma   90.00
#
_symmetry.space_group_name_H-M   'P 1'
#
loop_
_entity.id
_entity.type
_entity.pdbx_description
1 polymer ?
#
loop_
_entity_poly.entity_id
_entity_poly.type
_entity_poly.pdbx_seq_one_letter_code
_entity_poly.pdbx_strand_id
1 'polypeptide(L)'
;MYKILNQEVFKIVYKRTIKSKYIKKAIILTTNLKADEKIVKICKRSKIPYFRGNNLNVLKRYYEAAKKYNLKSIVRITSDCPLIDPKVIDRICKKYSEKNYHYVSNVIKPTYPDGYDVEIFNFNTLEKVFRKAKTKFEKEHVTTRMIKDKNLKKFNIKLNKNYSKFRLTLDNLSDFKKIKKIFENEKSIYKPNLILTLKEVFKKKKLLHKKKAKLF
;
A
#
# COMPACT_ATOMS: atom_id res chain seq x y z
N MET A 1 -10.71 -13.96 -7.43
CA MET A 1 -9.74 -12.85 -7.45
C MET A 1 -10.32 -11.73 -8.30
N TYR A 2 -10.40 -10.51 -7.76
CA TYR A 2 -10.99 -9.37 -8.47
C TYR A 2 -10.08 -8.88 -9.60
N LYS A 3 -10.73 -8.47 -10.73
CA LYS A 3 -10.06 -7.88 -11.87
C LYS A 3 -10.64 -6.51 -12.21
N ILE A 4 -9.76 -5.58 -12.58
CA ILE A 4 -10.11 -4.25 -13.07
C ILE A 4 -9.38 -4.07 -14.42
N LEU A 5 -10.10 -3.63 -15.45
CA LEU A 5 -9.56 -3.53 -16.82
C LEU A 5 -8.79 -4.81 -17.23
N ASN A 6 -9.39 -5.97 -16.99
CA ASN A 6 -8.84 -7.31 -17.26
C ASN A 6 -7.52 -7.67 -16.55
N GLN A 7 -7.15 -6.90 -15.49
CA GLN A 7 -5.96 -7.16 -14.70
C GLN A 7 -6.30 -7.47 -13.24
N GLU A 8 -5.62 -8.44 -12.64
CA GLU A 8 -5.75 -8.76 -11.23
C GLU A 8 -5.31 -7.57 -10.36
N VAL A 9 -6.06 -7.29 -9.30
CA VAL A 9 -5.85 -6.11 -8.44
C VAL A 9 -4.40 -6.02 -7.93
N PHE A 10 -3.83 -7.11 -7.41
CA PHE A 10 -2.45 -7.09 -6.92
C PHE A 10 -1.41 -6.78 -8.03
N LYS A 11 -1.70 -7.16 -9.30
CA LYS A 11 -0.86 -6.77 -10.45
C LYS A 11 -0.96 -5.28 -10.75
N ILE A 12 -2.13 -4.68 -10.55
CA ILE A 12 -2.29 -3.24 -10.70
C ILE A 12 -1.43 -2.52 -9.66
N VAL A 13 -1.52 -2.95 -8.38
CA VAL A 13 -0.65 -2.41 -7.31
C VAL A 13 0.83 -2.56 -7.68
N TYR A 14 1.25 -3.76 -8.08
CA TYR A 14 2.62 -4.02 -8.52
C TYR A 14 3.06 -3.07 -9.64
N LYS A 15 2.27 -3.01 -10.74
CA LYS A 15 2.58 -2.18 -11.91
C LYS A 15 2.65 -0.69 -11.58
N ARG A 16 1.81 -0.22 -10.66
CA ARG A 16 1.82 1.17 -10.20
C ARG A 16 3.02 1.44 -9.30
N THR A 17 3.34 0.52 -8.39
CA THR A 17 4.50 0.62 -7.51
C THR A 17 5.82 0.74 -8.28
N ILE A 18 6.04 -0.07 -9.30
CA ILE A 18 7.28 -0.02 -10.09
C ILE A 18 7.41 1.22 -10.99
N LYS A 19 6.35 2.04 -11.12
CA LYS A 19 6.42 3.35 -11.79
C LYS A 19 7.05 4.45 -10.93
N SER A 20 7.23 4.22 -9.66
CA SER A 20 7.99 5.13 -8.79
C SER A 20 9.46 5.17 -9.19
N LYS A 21 10.03 6.38 -9.21
CA LYS A 21 11.46 6.61 -9.54
C LYS A 21 12.42 5.99 -8.52
N TYR A 22 11.95 5.72 -7.30
CA TYR A 22 12.75 5.21 -6.20
C TYR A 22 12.68 3.69 -6.03
N ILE A 23 11.74 3.02 -6.71
CA ILE A 23 11.57 1.57 -6.59
C ILE A 23 12.42 0.84 -7.63
N LYS A 24 13.52 0.26 -7.20
CA LYS A 24 14.38 -0.55 -8.07
C LYS A 24 13.81 -1.94 -8.35
N LYS A 25 13.09 -2.51 -7.39
CA LYS A 25 12.52 -3.86 -7.47
C LYS A 25 11.28 -3.94 -6.60
N ALA A 26 10.20 -4.51 -7.10
CA ALA A 26 9.03 -4.86 -6.30
C ALA A 26 8.88 -6.38 -6.24
N ILE A 27 8.43 -6.90 -5.09
CA ILE A 27 8.32 -8.34 -4.82
C ILE A 27 6.96 -8.57 -4.19
N ILE A 28 6.17 -9.47 -4.76
CA ILE A 28 4.89 -9.89 -4.17
C ILE A 28 5.16 -10.84 -3.01
N LEU A 29 4.70 -10.49 -1.81
CA LEU A 29 4.76 -11.35 -0.65
C LEU A 29 3.42 -12.07 -0.45
N THR A 30 3.43 -13.39 -0.58
CA THR A 30 2.23 -14.24 -0.43
C THR A 30 2.48 -15.38 0.57
N THR A 31 1.47 -16.20 0.82
CA THR A 31 1.58 -17.27 1.81
C THR A 31 1.98 -18.61 1.18
N ASN A 32 2.31 -19.60 2.04
CA ASN A 32 2.55 -20.98 1.63
C ASN A 32 1.24 -21.78 1.47
N LEU A 33 0.08 -21.17 1.71
CA LEU A 33 -1.22 -21.83 1.59
C LEU A 33 -1.53 -22.22 0.15
N LYS A 34 -2.24 -23.34 -0.02
CA LYS A 34 -2.74 -23.82 -1.33
C LYS A 34 -3.65 -22.79 -2.00
N ALA A 35 -4.40 -22.02 -1.23
CA ALA A 35 -5.27 -20.95 -1.75
C ALA A 35 -4.50 -19.89 -2.54
N ASP A 36 -3.23 -19.62 -2.20
CA ASP A 36 -2.39 -18.62 -2.83
C ASP A 36 -1.63 -19.12 -4.08
N GLU A 37 -1.79 -20.40 -4.45
CA GLU A 37 -1.19 -20.94 -5.69
C GLU A 37 -1.63 -20.16 -6.94
N LYS A 38 -2.84 -19.62 -6.93
CA LYS A 38 -3.33 -18.77 -8.03
C LYS A 38 -2.46 -17.51 -8.20
N ILE A 39 -2.05 -16.88 -7.09
CA ILE A 39 -1.16 -15.70 -7.09
C ILE A 39 0.20 -16.10 -7.65
N VAL A 40 0.75 -17.21 -7.17
CA VAL A 40 2.06 -17.74 -7.61
C VAL A 40 2.06 -18.04 -9.11
N LYS A 41 1.04 -18.74 -9.63
CA LYS A 41 0.89 -19.02 -11.07
C LYS A 41 0.87 -17.75 -11.91
N ILE A 42 0.15 -16.72 -11.45
CA ILE A 42 0.11 -15.42 -12.13
C ILE A 42 1.47 -14.73 -12.08
N CYS A 43 2.15 -14.71 -10.93
CA CYS A 43 3.48 -14.15 -10.80
C CYS A 43 4.49 -14.82 -11.74
N LYS A 44 4.51 -16.16 -11.80
CA LYS A 44 5.38 -16.91 -12.71
C LYS A 44 5.11 -16.54 -14.17
N ARG A 45 3.84 -16.61 -14.61
CA ARG A 45 3.44 -16.27 -16.00
C ARG A 45 3.77 -14.83 -16.38
N SER A 46 3.66 -13.89 -15.42
CA SER A 46 3.92 -12.47 -15.65
C SER A 46 5.37 -12.05 -15.34
N LYS A 47 6.26 -13.00 -15.00
CA LYS A 47 7.66 -12.75 -14.59
C LYS A 47 7.76 -11.73 -13.44
N ILE A 48 6.79 -11.74 -12.52
CA ILE A 48 6.77 -10.90 -11.32
C ILE A 48 7.52 -11.60 -10.20
N PRO A 49 8.53 -10.98 -9.58
CA PRO A 49 9.21 -11.54 -8.42
C PRO A 49 8.23 -11.75 -7.27
N TYR A 50 8.30 -12.89 -6.62
CA TYR A 50 7.46 -13.22 -5.47
C TYR A 50 8.24 -13.98 -4.39
N PHE A 51 7.74 -13.92 -3.18
CA PHE A 51 8.21 -14.69 -2.04
C PHE A 51 7.02 -15.30 -1.32
N ARG A 52 7.14 -16.58 -0.95
CA ARG A 52 6.14 -17.28 -0.14
C ARG A 52 6.67 -17.44 1.28
N GLY A 53 5.83 -17.15 2.26
CA GLY A 53 6.23 -17.26 3.67
C GLY A 53 5.04 -17.52 4.59
N ASN A 54 5.27 -17.34 5.88
CA ASN A 54 4.31 -17.65 6.92
C ASN A 54 2.97 -16.93 6.73
N ASN A 55 1.86 -17.64 6.92
CA ASN A 55 0.52 -17.09 6.77
C ASN A 55 0.16 -16.08 7.88
N LEU A 56 0.35 -16.48 9.14
CA LEU A 56 -0.07 -15.69 10.31
C LEU A 56 0.95 -14.64 10.75
N ASN A 57 2.19 -14.78 10.32
CA ASN A 57 3.27 -13.87 10.70
C ASN A 57 3.77 -13.10 9.47
N VAL A 58 3.07 -12.01 9.15
CA VAL A 58 3.41 -11.13 8.03
C VAL A 58 4.79 -10.47 8.24
N LEU A 59 5.11 -10.08 9.48
CA LEU A 59 6.41 -9.51 9.84
C LEU A 59 7.56 -10.49 9.53
N LYS A 60 7.40 -11.78 9.88
CA LYS A 60 8.37 -12.83 9.53
C LYS A 60 8.53 -12.93 8.01
N ARG A 61 7.43 -12.89 7.26
CA ARG A 61 7.44 -12.94 5.80
C ARG A 61 8.18 -11.76 5.18
N TYR A 62 8.02 -10.55 5.73
CA TYR A 62 8.80 -9.37 5.32
C TYR A 62 10.29 -9.54 5.63
N TYR A 63 10.62 -9.99 6.84
CA TYR A 63 12.01 -10.22 7.27
C TYR A 63 12.73 -11.25 6.39
N GLU A 64 12.12 -12.42 6.18
CA GLU A 64 12.69 -13.50 5.37
C GLU A 64 12.87 -13.08 3.90
N ALA A 65 11.87 -12.38 3.33
CA ALA A 65 11.99 -11.85 1.99
C ALA A 65 13.10 -10.80 1.89
N ALA A 66 13.18 -9.86 2.82
CA ALA A 66 14.21 -8.84 2.84
C ALA A 66 15.62 -9.44 2.96
N LYS A 67 15.79 -10.47 3.79
CA LYS A 67 17.04 -11.22 3.92
C LYS A 67 17.40 -11.95 2.63
N LYS A 68 16.44 -12.71 2.05
CA LYS A 68 16.64 -13.46 0.80
C LYS A 68 17.09 -12.57 -0.37
N TYR A 69 16.50 -11.39 -0.47
CA TYR A 69 16.79 -10.46 -1.57
C TYR A 69 17.84 -9.40 -1.22
N ASN A 70 18.49 -9.51 -0.07
CA ASN A 70 19.52 -8.58 0.45
C ASN A 70 19.07 -7.10 0.37
N LEU A 71 17.87 -6.81 0.87
CA LEU A 71 17.27 -5.49 0.80
C LEU A 71 17.80 -4.59 1.92
N LYS A 72 18.38 -3.43 1.57
CA LYS A 72 18.82 -2.42 2.54
C LYS A 72 17.67 -1.54 3.03
N SER A 73 16.77 -1.16 2.14
CA SER A 73 15.58 -0.35 2.43
C SER A 73 14.34 -1.02 1.83
N ILE A 74 13.24 -1.01 2.57
CA ILE A 74 11.99 -1.69 2.23
C ILE A 74 10.87 -0.66 2.18
N VAL A 75 10.17 -0.60 1.04
CA VAL A 75 8.90 0.12 0.91
C VAL A 75 7.77 -0.89 1.05
N ARG A 76 6.91 -0.69 2.06
CA ARG A 76 5.73 -1.51 2.30
C ARG A 76 4.50 -0.86 1.68
N ILE A 77 3.84 -1.61 0.82
CA ILE A 77 2.55 -1.27 0.20
C ILE A 77 1.67 -2.52 0.29
N THR A 78 0.40 -2.36 0.65
CA THR A 78 -0.54 -3.47 0.76
C THR A 78 -1.30 -3.68 -0.55
N SER A 79 -1.65 -4.93 -0.88
CA SER A 79 -2.23 -5.30 -2.17
C SER A 79 -3.70 -4.91 -2.34
N ASP A 80 -4.33 -4.43 -1.30
CA ASP A 80 -5.68 -3.87 -1.23
C ASP A 80 -5.74 -2.37 -1.59
N CYS A 81 -4.59 -1.77 -1.95
CA CYS A 81 -4.45 -0.35 -2.29
C CYS A 81 -4.22 -0.14 -3.81
N PRO A 82 -5.16 -0.51 -4.72
CA PRO A 82 -4.93 -0.44 -6.16
C PRO A 82 -4.79 0.99 -6.70
N LEU A 83 -5.24 1.99 -5.97
CA LEU A 83 -5.12 3.41 -6.32
C LEU A 83 -3.79 4.03 -5.86
N ILE A 84 -2.87 3.26 -5.28
CA ILE A 84 -1.55 3.76 -4.86
C ILE A 84 -0.91 4.61 -5.96
N ASP A 85 -0.43 5.80 -5.59
CA ASP A 85 0.13 6.76 -6.55
C ASP A 85 1.67 6.71 -6.51
N PRO A 86 2.35 6.46 -7.64
CA PRO A 86 3.81 6.50 -7.72
C PRO A 86 4.41 7.81 -7.18
N LYS A 87 3.74 8.94 -7.37
CA LYS A 87 4.19 10.25 -6.85
C LYS A 87 4.13 10.33 -5.33
N VAL A 88 3.17 9.63 -4.70
CA VAL A 88 3.11 9.53 -3.23
C VAL A 88 4.28 8.67 -2.73
N ILE A 89 4.58 7.55 -3.42
CA ILE A 89 5.75 6.73 -3.11
C ILE A 89 7.03 7.57 -3.24
N ASP A 90 7.19 8.29 -4.35
CA ASP A 90 8.35 9.14 -4.62
C ASP A 90 8.56 10.18 -3.51
N ARG A 91 7.49 10.84 -3.08
CA ARG A 91 7.53 11.85 -2.01
C ARG A 91 8.05 11.28 -0.68
N ILE A 92 7.59 10.08 -0.34
CA ILE A 92 7.97 9.41 0.91
C ILE A 92 9.40 8.91 0.84
N CYS A 93 9.79 8.28 -0.28
CA CYS A 93 11.14 7.79 -0.50
C CYS A 93 12.16 8.94 -0.56
N LYS A 94 11.83 10.06 -1.24
CA LYS A 94 12.66 11.28 -1.24
C LYS A 94 12.91 11.75 0.18
N LYS A 95 11.86 11.87 1.00
CA LYS A 95 12.01 12.30 2.41
C LYS A 95 12.88 11.35 3.21
N TYR A 96 12.75 10.06 2.98
CA TYR A 96 13.57 9.05 3.63
C TYR A 96 15.06 9.19 3.29
N SER A 97 15.41 9.55 2.04
CA SER A 97 16.80 9.72 1.59
C SER A 97 17.47 11.02 2.06
N GLU A 98 16.69 12.02 2.52
CA GLU A 98 17.24 13.32 2.95
C GLU A 98 18.00 13.26 4.30
N LYS A 99 17.64 12.34 5.18
CA LYS A 99 18.20 12.22 6.53
C LYS A 99 18.20 10.76 6.97
N ASN A 100 19.03 10.42 7.93
CA ASN A 100 19.11 9.06 8.49
C ASN A 100 17.85 8.70 9.31
N TYR A 101 16.71 8.59 8.63
CA TYR A 101 15.49 8.10 9.25
C TYR A 101 15.49 6.58 9.34
N HIS A 102 14.94 6.06 10.44
CA HIS A 102 14.69 4.63 10.59
C HIS A 102 13.35 4.22 9.93
N TYR A 103 12.39 5.16 9.91
CA TYR A 103 11.05 4.95 9.38
C TYR A 103 10.43 6.27 8.89
N VAL A 104 9.91 6.27 7.67
CA VAL A 104 9.12 7.39 7.11
C VAL A 104 7.82 6.84 6.54
N SER A 105 6.71 7.52 6.77
CA SER A 105 5.41 7.11 6.23
C SER A 105 4.42 8.26 6.16
N ASN A 106 3.21 7.98 5.66
CA ASN A 106 2.06 8.85 5.74
C ASN A 106 0.95 8.32 6.66
N VAL A 107 1.25 7.27 7.47
CA VAL A 107 0.25 6.55 8.28
C VAL A 107 0.33 6.83 9.79
N ILE A 108 1.42 7.44 10.32
CA ILE A 108 1.56 7.73 11.77
C ILE A 108 0.46 8.69 12.25
N LYS A 109 0.25 9.77 11.48
CA LYS A 109 -0.86 10.73 11.66
C LYS A 109 -1.46 10.93 10.28
N PRO A 110 -2.44 10.10 9.87
CA PRO A 110 -2.91 10.03 8.50
C PRO A 110 -3.64 11.30 8.08
N THR A 111 -3.31 11.78 6.89
CA THR A 111 -4.02 12.87 6.20
C THR A 111 -4.33 12.50 4.74
N TYR A 112 -3.70 11.46 4.23
CA TYR A 112 -4.05 10.85 2.95
C TYR A 112 -5.32 10.03 3.07
N PRO A 113 -6.07 9.81 1.97
CA PRO A 113 -7.11 8.79 1.97
C PRO A 113 -6.51 7.42 2.30
N ASP A 114 -7.22 6.61 3.09
CA ASP A 114 -6.92 5.20 3.29
C ASP A 114 -6.87 4.48 1.92
N GLY A 115 -5.81 3.72 1.65
CA GLY A 115 -5.50 3.15 0.33
C GLY A 115 -4.39 3.89 -0.45
N TYR A 116 -3.81 4.95 0.14
CA TYR A 116 -2.59 5.62 -0.33
C TYR A 116 -1.44 5.44 0.65
N ASP A 117 -1.48 4.40 1.45
CA ASP A 117 -0.54 4.14 2.53
C ASP A 117 0.80 3.67 1.99
N VAL A 118 1.85 4.36 2.39
CA VAL A 118 3.24 4.04 2.05
C VAL A 118 4.11 4.17 3.29
N GLU A 119 4.90 3.15 3.53
CA GLU A 119 5.82 3.08 4.65
C GLU A 119 7.21 2.66 4.14
N ILE A 120 8.27 3.33 4.56
CA ILE A 120 9.65 2.98 4.23
C ILE A 120 10.50 2.87 5.50
N PHE A 121 11.32 1.84 5.56
CA PHE A 121 12.22 1.55 6.67
C PHE A 121 13.46 0.77 6.20
N ASN A 122 14.53 0.78 6.99
CA ASN A 122 15.72 -0.01 6.68
C ASN A 122 15.62 -1.44 7.25
N PHE A 123 16.49 -2.31 6.74
CA PHE A 123 16.54 -3.71 7.14
C PHE A 123 16.85 -3.87 8.64
N ASN A 124 17.77 -3.08 9.19
CA ASN A 124 18.14 -3.16 10.61
C ASN A 124 16.93 -2.84 11.52
N THR A 125 16.11 -1.87 11.14
CA THR A 125 14.87 -1.55 11.86
C THR A 125 13.88 -2.72 11.78
N LEU A 126 13.72 -3.32 10.60
CA LEU A 126 12.85 -4.50 10.41
C LEU A 126 13.33 -5.68 11.27
N GLU A 127 14.61 -5.98 11.26
CA GLU A 127 15.21 -7.07 12.04
C GLU A 127 15.03 -6.83 13.55
N LYS A 128 15.33 -5.62 14.03
CA LYS A 128 15.13 -5.25 15.44
C LYS A 128 13.67 -5.46 15.87
N VAL A 129 12.73 -5.04 15.04
CA VAL A 129 11.30 -5.21 15.33
C VAL A 129 10.89 -6.68 15.25
N PHE A 130 11.38 -7.43 14.27
CA PHE A 130 11.11 -8.86 14.14
C PHE A 130 11.56 -9.64 15.39
N ARG A 131 12.76 -9.38 15.90
CA ARG A 131 13.30 -10.03 17.11
C ARG A 131 12.49 -9.69 18.38
N LYS A 132 11.87 -8.50 18.43
CA LYS A 132 11.14 -7.98 19.60
C LYS A 132 9.63 -8.21 19.56
N ALA A 133 9.06 -8.59 18.41
CA ALA A 133 7.62 -8.76 18.25
C ALA A 133 7.11 -10.00 19.01
N LYS A 134 6.19 -9.77 19.95
CA LYS A 134 5.61 -10.82 20.82
C LYS A 134 4.16 -11.15 20.44
N THR A 135 3.34 -10.12 20.21
CA THR A 135 1.89 -10.27 20.01
C THR A 135 1.52 -10.69 18.59
N LYS A 136 0.36 -11.32 18.43
CA LYS A 136 -0.22 -11.62 17.10
C LYS A 136 -0.38 -10.36 16.28
N PHE A 137 -0.88 -9.27 16.90
CA PHE A 137 -1.08 -7.97 16.27
C PHE A 137 0.23 -7.38 15.71
N GLU A 138 1.34 -7.40 16.47
CA GLU A 138 2.64 -6.94 15.98
C GLU A 138 3.18 -7.81 14.82
N LYS A 139 2.92 -9.11 14.84
CA LYS A 139 3.33 -10.06 13.80
C LYS A 139 2.53 -9.87 12.51
N GLU A 140 1.27 -9.49 12.61
CA GLU A 140 0.39 -9.22 11.47
C GLU A 140 0.63 -7.84 10.85
N HIS A 141 0.70 -6.80 11.67
CA HIS A 141 0.75 -5.40 11.21
C HIS A 141 2.16 -4.82 11.09
N VAL A 142 3.17 -5.64 10.92
CA VAL A 142 4.57 -5.36 10.55
C VAL A 142 5.19 -4.12 11.20
N THR A 143 4.61 -2.93 11.02
CA THR A 143 5.17 -1.63 11.36
C THR A 143 4.66 -1.03 12.68
N THR A 144 3.69 -1.68 13.33
CA THR A 144 3.08 -1.21 14.57
C THR A 144 4.13 -0.88 15.65
N ARG A 145 5.11 -1.77 15.82
CA ARG A 145 6.19 -1.56 16.78
C ARG A 145 7.14 -0.45 16.34
N MET A 146 7.37 -0.28 15.02
CA MET A 146 8.17 0.84 14.50
C MET A 146 7.49 2.18 14.82
N ILE A 147 6.17 2.26 14.66
CA ILE A 147 5.39 3.46 14.96
C ILE A 147 5.46 3.82 16.45
N LYS A 148 5.38 2.82 17.34
CA LYS A 148 5.36 3.00 18.81
C LYS A 148 6.76 3.25 19.41
N ASP A 149 7.84 2.74 18.81
CA ASP A 149 9.20 2.84 19.37
C ASP A 149 9.68 4.29 19.35
N LYS A 150 9.84 4.90 20.53
CA LYS A 150 10.30 6.28 20.71
C LYS A 150 11.77 6.49 20.32
N ASN A 151 12.58 5.43 20.30
CA ASN A 151 14.01 5.49 19.97
C ASN A 151 14.27 5.50 18.46
N LEU A 152 13.25 5.29 17.62
CA LEU A 152 13.39 5.36 16.18
C LEU A 152 13.21 6.79 15.70
N LYS A 153 14.17 7.28 14.89
CA LYS A 153 14.03 8.54 14.18
C LYS A 153 12.99 8.37 13.05
N LYS A 154 11.84 8.99 13.22
CA LYS A 154 10.67 8.82 12.34
C LYS A 154 10.23 10.13 11.72
N PHE A 155 9.58 10.05 10.56
CA PHE A 155 8.93 11.20 9.94
C PHE A 155 7.57 10.81 9.36
N ASN A 156 6.58 11.69 9.51
CA ASN A 156 5.25 11.52 8.93
C ASN A 156 4.99 12.57 7.85
N ILE A 157 4.79 12.12 6.62
CA ILE A 157 4.39 12.97 5.50
C ILE A 157 2.89 13.27 5.60
N LYS A 158 2.53 14.53 5.47
CA LYS A 158 1.13 14.99 5.54
C LYS A 158 0.73 15.75 4.28
N LEU A 159 -0.56 15.75 4.00
CA LEU A 159 -1.21 16.71 3.10
C LEU A 159 -1.64 17.95 3.88
N ASN A 160 -1.76 19.09 3.20
CA ASN A 160 -2.25 20.34 3.80
C ASN A 160 -3.71 20.22 4.28
N LYS A 161 -4.53 19.40 3.57
CA LYS A 161 -5.90 19.07 3.97
C LYS A 161 -5.99 17.59 4.38
N ASN A 162 -6.81 17.33 5.38
CA ASN A 162 -7.01 15.96 5.88
C ASN A 162 -8.12 15.24 5.07
N TYR A 163 -7.72 14.15 4.41
CA TYR A 163 -8.59 13.26 3.62
C TYR A 163 -8.69 11.84 4.18
N SER A 164 -8.15 11.57 5.38
CA SER A 164 -8.05 10.23 5.98
C SER A 164 -9.41 9.53 6.18
N LYS A 165 -10.50 10.30 6.26
CA LYS A 165 -11.86 9.74 6.34
C LYS A 165 -12.37 9.12 5.03
N PHE A 166 -11.66 9.26 3.92
CA PHE A 166 -12.02 8.62 2.66
C PHE A 166 -11.34 7.27 2.55
N ARG A 167 -12.14 6.20 2.60
CA ARG A 167 -11.66 4.84 2.43
C ARG A 167 -11.65 4.46 0.95
N LEU A 168 -10.46 4.08 0.47
CA LEU A 168 -10.16 3.68 -0.91
C LEU A 168 -9.36 2.37 -0.97
N THR A 169 -9.36 1.61 0.12
CA THR A 169 -8.90 0.22 0.18
C THR A 169 -9.96 -0.72 -0.41
N LEU A 170 -9.54 -1.90 -0.83
CA LEU A 170 -10.40 -2.92 -1.43
C LEU A 170 -10.56 -4.09 -0.45
N ASP A 171 -11.56 -4.01 0.44
CA ASP A 171 -11.83 -5.06 1.43
C ASP A 171 -13.10 -5.85 1.11
N ASN A 172 -14.06 -5.22 0.45
CA ASN A 172 -15.35 -5.84 0.13
C ASN A 172 -15.84 -5.50 -1.29
N LEU A 173 -16.97 -6.07 -1.68
CA LEU A 173 -17.55 -5.89 -3.02
C LEU A 173 -17.95 -4.43 -3.30
N SER A 174 -18.42 -3.68 -2.30
CA SER A 174 -18.76 -2.26 -2.46
C SER A 174 -17.53 -1.42 -2.77
N ASP A 175 -16.41 -1.68 -2.07
CA ASP A 175 -15.13 -1.04 -2.34
C ASP A 175 -14.64 -1.37 -3.75
N PHE A 176 -14.77 -2.64 -4.14
CA PHE A 176 -14.41 -3.08 -5.50
C PHE A 176 -15.18 -2.31 -6.57
N LYS A 177 -16.52 -2.22 -6.46
CA LYS A 177 -17.36 -1.48 -7.42
C LYS A 177 -16.96 -0.01 -7.51
N LYS A 178 -16.69 0.63 -6.37
CA LYS A 178 -16.27 2.03 -6.28
C LYS A 178 -14.91 2.27 -6.96
N ILE A 179 -13.91 1.45 -6.63
CA ILE A 179 -12.56 1.56 -7.17
C ILE A 179 -12.54 1.21 -8.67
N LYS A 180 -13.23 0.14 -9.07
CA LYS A 180 -13.36 -0.27 -10.47
C LYS A 180 -13.87 0.89 -11.32
N LYS A 181 -14.92 1.60 -10.88
CA LYS A 181 -15.47 2.75 -11.60
C LYS A 181 -14.46 3.89 -11.79
N ILE A 182 -13.58 4.14 -10.82
CA ILE A 182 -12.50 5.15 -10.95
C ILE A 182 -11.56 4.77 -12.10
N PHE A 183 -11.14 3.50 -12.19
CA PHE A 183 -10.27 3.03 -13.26
C PHE A 183 -10.94 3.01 -14.62
N GLU A 184 -12.23 2.64 -14.68
CA GLU A 184 -13.02 2.60 -15.93
C GLU A 184 -13.24 4.00 -16.49
N ASN A 185 -13.52 5.00 -15.65
CA ASN A 185 -13.64 6.39 -16.08
C ASN A 185 -12.34 6.91 -16.72
N GLU A 186 -11.20 6.51 -16.19
CA GLU A 186 -9.88 6.90 -16.71
C GLU A 186 -9.38 6.00 -17.86
N LYS A 187 -10.08 4.87 -18.14
CA LYS A 187 -9.71 3.86 -19.15
C LYS A 187 -8.24 3.41 -19.07
N SER A 188 -7.64 3.48 -17.87
CA SER A 188 -6.22 3.19 -17.67
C SER A 188 -5.93 2.84 -16.22
N ILE A 189 -5.03 1.87 -16.01
CA ILE A 189 -4.53 1.57 -14.65
C ILE A 189 -3.48 2.58 -14.16
N TYR A 190 -2.99 3.47 -15.02
CA TYR A 190 -1.92 4.42 -14.69
C TYR A 190 -2.40 5.85 -14.49
N LYS A 191 -3.50 6.26 -15.13
CA LYS A 191 -4.04 7.62 -15.04
C LYS A 191 -4.57 8.00 -13.66
N PRO A 192 -5.33 7.15 -12.92
CA PRO A 192 -5.80 7.52 -11.59
C PRO A 192 -4.60 7.93 -10.71
N ASN A 193 -4.64 9.15 -10.20
CA ASN A 193 -3.69 9.67 -9.23
C ASN A 193 -4.46 10.31 -8.07
N LEU A 194 -3.75 10.70 -7.02
CA LEU A 194 -4.38 11.24 -5.81
C LEU A 194 -5.34 12.41 -6.13
N ILE A 195 -4.95 13.34 -6.99
CA ILE A 195 -5.75 14.54 -7.33
C ILE A 195 -7.00 14.12 -8.10
N LEU A 196 -6.88 13.31 -9.13
CA LEU A 196 -8.03 12.83 -9.93
C LEU A 196 -8.98 11.99 -9.08
N THR A 197 -8.46 11.10 -8.25
CA THR A 197 -9.26 10.28 -7.34
C THR A 197 -10.06 11.15 -6.35
N LEU A 198 -9.43 12.17 -5.77
CA LEU A 198 -10.13 13.10 -4.88
C LEU A 198 -11.23 13.86 -5.62
N LYS A 199 -10.97 14.36 -6.85
CA LYS A 199 -12.00 15.03 -7.67
C LYS A 199 -13.20 14.13 -7.91
N GLU A 200 -13.00 12.86 -8.24
CA GLU A 200 -14.09 11.88 -8.45
C GLU A 200 -14.91 11.63 -7.16
N VAL A 201 -14.23 11.49 -6.02
CA VAL A 201 -14.90 11.31 -4.72
C VAL A 201 -15.74 12.53 -4.35
N PHE A 202 -15.24 13.76 -4.61
CA PHE A 202 -15.97 15.00 -4.31
C PHE A 202 -17.14 15.24 -5.26
N LYS A 203 -17.03 14.93 -6.56
CA LYS A 203 -18.17 14.99 -7.50
C LYS A 203 -19.34 14.14 -7.02
N LYS A 204 -19.08 12.91 -6.57
CA LYS A 204 -20.12 12.03 -6.02
C LYS A 204 -20.80 12.61 -4.77
N LYS A 205 -20.03 13.24 -3.85
CA LYS A 205 -20.62 13.86 -2.67
C LYS A 205 -21.54 15.03 -3.03
N LYS A 206 -21.13 15.92 -3.94
CA LYS A 206 -21.97 17.03 -4.42
C LYS A 206 -23.27 16.54 -5.07
N LEU A 207 -23.22 15.46 -5.85
CA LEU A 207 -24.41 14.85 -6.46
C LEU A 207 -25.36 14.22 -5.41
N LEU A 208 -24.82 13.61 -4.37
CA LEU A 208 -25.62 13.06 -3.27
C LEU A 208 -26.28 14.14 -2.43
N HIS A 209 -25.61 15.26 -2.16
CA HIS A 209 -26.21 16.42 -1.48
C HIS A 209 -27.30 17.08 -2.32
N LYS A 210 -27.09 17.25 -3.65
CA LYS A 210 -28.12 17.79 -4.54
C LYS A 210 -29.34 16.87 -4.68
N LYS A 211 -29.18 15.54 -4.64
CA LYS A 211 -30.30 14.60 -4.64
C LYS A 211 -31.10 14.63 -3.32
N LYS A 212 -30.42 14.77 -2.17
CA LYS A 212 -31.10 14.93 -0.87
C LYS A 212 -31.85 16.26 -0.78
N ALA A 213 -31.28 17.36 -1.31
CA ALA A 213 -31.94 18.66 -1.32
C ALA A 213 -33.12 18.78 -2.31
N LYS A 214 -33.31 17.81 -3.23
CA LYS A 214 -34.48 17.74 -4.13
C LYS A 214 -35.59 16.81 -3.60
N LEU A 215 -35.39 16.15 -2.46
CA LEU A 215 -36.36 15.24 -1.81
C LEU A 215 -37.02 15.87 -0.57
N PHE A 216 -36.70 17.11 -0.29
CA PHE A 216 -37.35 18.01 0.67
C PHE A 216 -37.66 19.35 -0.02
#